data_bed66d10cad0183eafaa5084d01c0a7d
#
_entry.id   bed66d10cad0183eafaa5084d01c0a7d
#
_cell.length_a   1.000
_cell.length_b   1.000
_cell.length_c   1.000
_cell.angle_alpha   90.00
_cell.angle_beta   90.00
_cell.angle_gamma   90.00
#
_symmetry.space_group_name_H-M   'P 1'
#
loop_
_entity.id
_entity.type
_entity.pdbx_description
1 polymer ?
#
loop_
_entity_poly.entity_id
_entity_poly.type
_entity_poly.pdbx_seq_one_letter_code
_entity_poly.pdbx_strand_id
1 'polypeptide(L)'
;MVEVAHDNDMKIEAWVNPYRVTTGSTNYKKLAKNNQARKWHAKKSTRRNVLSYGGSLYYNPSKKAVRTLITNGVKEIVQNYDVDGIHMDDYFYPSFTKRNVKKAFDAKEYKKSSYKKKKKSIYTYRRAQINTLVKQMKKAVKSVDPNVTYGISPAGNIDNLTSKYSYYVDIYKWLNSTEYVDYICPQVYWGFKHPTAKFNKVTDRWIKAAKSKKVKLYIGIAVYRAGHNVGQNRAERKEWKSDTKVLKKQVQYAREKHVDGFAFFDYQDLKSKTSAKAVNQLKTVLK
;
A
#
# COMPACT_ATOMS: atom_id res chain seq x y z
N MET A 1 -4.27 6.55 -22.10
CA MET A 1 -5.06 6.25 -20.88
C MET A 1 -5.36 7.51 -20.09
N VAL A 2 -4.39 8.43 -19.90
CA VAL A 2 -4.63 9.72 -19.21
C VAL A 2 -5.68 10.53 -19.99
N GLU A 3 -5.46 10.81 -21.26
CA GLU A 3 -6.40 11.51 -22.14
C GLU A 3 -7.82 10.91 -22.08
N VAL A 4 -7.92 9.58 -22.24
CA VAL A 4 -9.23 8.88 -22.17
C VAL A 4 -9.92 9.06 -20.82
N ALA A 5 -9.18 9.12 -19.72
CA ALA A 5 -9.75 9.38 -18.39
C ALA A 5 -10.29 10.81 -18.33
N HIS A 6 -9.49 11.78 -18.74
CA HIS A 6 -9.87 13.19 -18.70
C HIS A 6 -11.03 13.52 -19.66
N ASP A 7 -11.05 12.93 -20.86
CA ASP A 7 -12.17 13.04 -21.82
C ASP A 7 -13.51 12.52 -21.26
N ASN A 8 -13.46 11.73 -20.20
CA ASN A 8 -14.63 11.20 -19.49
C ASN A 8 -14.80 11.78 -18.07
N ASP A 9 -14.22 12.94 -17.78
CA ASP A 9 -14.29 13.61 -16.47
C ASP A 9 -13.79 12.74 -15.31
N MET A 10 -12.90 11.78 -15.60
CA MET A 10 -12.30 10.90 -14.60
C MET A 10 -10.87 11.33 -14.25
N LYS A 11 -10.53 11.24 -12.99
CA LYS A 11 -9.14 11.36 -12.51
C LYS A 11 -8.41 10.05 -12.64
N ILE A 12 -7.10 10.13 -12.90
CA ILE A 12 -6.23 8.97 -13.01
C ILE A 12 -5.00 9.12 -12.11
N GLU A 13 -4.72 8.10 -11.33
CA GLU A 13 -3.54 8.06 -10.48
C GLU A 13 -2.56 6.97 -10.94
N ALA A 14 -1.26 7.29 -10.93
CA ALA A 14 -0.23 6.30 -11.23
C ALA A 14 0.06 5.44 -9.99
N TRP A 15 -0.16 4.13 -10.12
CA TRP A 15 0.13 3.18 -9.06
C TRP A 15 1.60 2.76 -9.08
N VAL A 16 2.31 2.95 -7.96
CA VAL A 16 3.73 2.63 -7.80
C VAL A 16 3.98 1.66 -6.65
N ASN A 17 4.90 0.71 -6.87
CA ASN A 17 5.45 -0.19 -5.86
C ASN A 17 6.94 0.14 -5.65
N PRO A 18 7.31 0.88 -4.59
CA PRO A 18 8.63 1.47 -4.50
C PRO A 18 9.76 0.49 -4.15
N TYR A 19 9.49 -0.60 -3.45
CA TYR A 19 10.57 -1.41 -2.89
C TYR A 19 10.75 -2.80 -3.49
N ARG A 20 9.69 -3.43 -3.96
CA ARG A 20 9.77 -4.81 -4.47
C ARG A 20 10.28 -4.82 -5.91
N VAL A 21 11.49 -5.38 -6.10
CA VAL A 21 12.14 -5.48 -7.43
C VAL A 21 11.67 -6.70 -8.19
N THR A 22 11.56 -7.85 -7.49
CA THR A 22 11.07 -9.12 -8.08
C THR A 22 10.13 -9.85 -7.14
N THR A 23 9.35 -10.76 -7.69
CA THR A 23 8.57 -11.75 -6.96
C THR A 23 9.01 -13.15 -7.39
N GLY A 24 9.31 -14.03 -6.41
CA GLY A 24 9.68 -15.43 -6.67
C GLY A 24 11.02 -15.63 -7.40
N SER A 25 11.89 -14.61 -7.45
CA SER A 25 13.21 -14.74 -8.05
C SER A 25 14.24 -13.84 -7.36
N THR A 26 15.44 -14.40 -7.13
CA THR A 26 16.62 -13.65 -6.64
C THR A 26 17.69 -13.53 -7.71
N ASN A 27 17.40 -13.90 -8.94
CA ASN A 27 18.35 -13.89 -10.03
C ASN A 27 18.43 -12.52 -10.70
N TYR A 28 19.45 -11.74 -10.38
CA TYR A 28 19.70 -10.43 -10.96
C TYR A 28 19.95 -10.43 -12.48
N LYS A 29 20.42 -11.57 -13.05
CA LYS A 29 20.65 -11.69 -14.50
C LYS A 29 19.36 -11.69 -15.32
N LYS A 30 18.22 -12.06 -14.70
CA LYS A 30 16.89 -11.98 -15.33
C LYS A 30 16.35 -10.55 -15.44
N LEU A 31 16.93 -9.60 -14.71
CA LEU A 31 16.58 -8.18 -14.88
C LEU A 31 17.22 -7.61 -16.14
N ALA A 32 16.58 -6.66 -16.78
CA ALA A 32 17.12 -5.95 -17.94
C ALA A 32 18.51 -5.36 -17.63
N LYS A 33 19.41 -5.26 -18.62
CA LYS A 33 20.78 -4.76 -18.44
C LYS A 33 20.82 -3.34 -17.87
N ASN A 34 19.86 -2.50 -18.24
CA ASN A 34 19.71 -1.14 -17.74
C ASN A 34 19.00 -1.01 -16.40
N ASN A 35 18.42 -2.10 -15.85
CA ASN A 35 17.73 -2.07 -14.56
C ASN A 35 18.67 -1.68 -13.41
N GLN A 36 18.28 -0.70 -12.61
CA GLN A 36 19.12 -0.13 -11.57
C GLN A 36 19.51 -1.15 -10.48
N ALA A 37 18.62 -2.10 -10.14
CA ALA A 37 18.94 -3.15 -9.19
C ALA A 37 20.06 -4.06 -9.70
N ARG A 38 20.04 -4.42 -11.00
CA ARG A 38 21.10 -5.19 -11.64
C ARG A 38 22.42 -4.43 -11.66
N LYS A 39 22.41 -3.14 -12.02
CA LYS A 39 23.61 -2.27 -12.00
C LYS A 39 24.21 -2.15 -10.61
N TRP A 40 23.39 -1.96 -9.59
CA TRP A 40 23.85 -1.86 -8.20
C TRP A 40 24.41 -3.18 -7.67
N HIS A 41 23.79 -4.32 -8.02
CA HIS A 41 24.29 -5.63 -7.59
C HIS A 41 25.69 -5.93 -8.13
N ALA A 42 26.01 -5.51 -9.35
CA ALA A 42 27.28 -5.76 -10.01
C ALA A 42 28.48 -5.10 -9.30
N LYS A 43 28.28 -3.98 -8.57
CA LYS A 43 29.34 -3.22 -7.93
C LYS A 43 29.38 -3.48 -6.42
N LYS A 44 30.56 -3.86 -5.87
CA LYS A 44 30.76 -4.15 -4.43
C LYS A 44 30.28 -3.00 -3.52
N SER A 45 30.54 -1.75 -3.89
CA SER A 45 30.16 -0.55 -3.11
C SER A 45 28.64 -0.30 -3.05
N THR A 46 27.87 -0.70 -4.07
CA THR A 46 26.44 -0.42 -4.19
C THR A 46 25.53 -1.64 -4.03
N ARG A 47 26.08 -2.87 -4.00
CA ARG A 47 25.27 -4.12 -3.98
C ARG A 47 24.27 -4.20 -2.84
N ARG A 48 24.53 -3.49 -1.73
CA ARG A 48 23.59 -3.45 -0.60
C ARG A 48 22.43 -2.48 -0.78
N ASN A 49 22.32 -1.79 -1.90
CA ASN A 49 21.13 -1.04 -2.26
C ASN A 49 19.97 -1.99 -2.65
N VAL A 50 20.29 -3.24 -3.00
CA VAL A 50 19.31 -4.29 -3.28
C VAL A 50 19.64 -5.51 -2.43
N LEU A 51 18.64 -6.08 -1.80
CA LEU A 51 18.76 -7.22 -0.89
C LEU A 51 17.79 -8.31 -1.28
N SER A 52 18.22 -9.57 -1.15
CA SER A 52 17.33 -10.73 -1.29
C SER A 52 16.71 -11.11 0.05
N TYR A 53 15.43 -11.46 0.03
CA TYR A 53 14.74 -12.02 1.18
C TYR A 53 13.49 -12.78 0.73
N GLY A 54 13.22 -13.94 1.34
CA GLY A 54 12.02 -14.73 1.04
C GLY A 54 11.83 -15.06 -0.45
N GLY A 55 12.92 -15.38 -1.16
CA GLY A 55 12.87 -15.72 -2.59
C GLY A 55 12.67 -14.53 -3.55
N SER A 56 12.75 -13.30 -3.07
CA SER A 56 12.52 -12.09 -3.88
C SER A 56 13.62 -11.06 -3.66
N LEU A 57 13.73 -10.09 -4.57
CA LEU A 57 14.63 -8.95 -4.46
C LEU A 57 13.86 -7.70 -4.03
N TYR A 58 14.49 -6.93 -3.15
CA TYR A 58 13.94 -5.67 -2.64
C TYR A 58 14.98 -4.58 -2.68
N TYR A 59 14.61 -3.38 -3.01
CA TYR A 59 15.39 -2.18 -2.71
C TYR A 59 15.52 -2.02 -1.18
N ASN A 60 16.72 -1.65 -0.72
CA ASN A 60 17.00 -1.49 0.71
C ASN A 60 16.50 -0.13 1.22
N PRO A 61 15.45 -0.07 2.06
CA PRO A 61 14.87 1.19 2.52
C PRO A 61 15.84 2.06 3.31
N SER A 62 16.89 1.45 3.88
CA SER A 62 17.93 2.12 4.67
C SER A 62 18.87 2.99 3.82
N LYS A 63 18.85 2.85 2.50
CA LYS A 63 19.81 3.52 1.61
C LYS A 63 19.25 4.82 1.03
N LYS A 64 20.02 5.91 1.20
CA LYS A 64 19.67 7.21 0.59
C LYS A 64 19.53 7.10 -0.94
N ALA A 65 20.47 6.40 -1.61
CA ALA A 65 20.44 6.20 -3.06
C ALA A 65 19.14 5.52 -3.53
N VAL A 66 18.60 4.58 -2.75
CA VAL A 66 17.31 3.93 -3.04
C VAL A 66 16.16 4.95 -2.95
N ARG A 67 16.10 5.74 -1.88
CA ARG A 67 15.06 6.77 -1.74
C ARG A 67 15.14 7.80 -2.86
N THR A 68 16.37 8.22 -3.23
CA THR A 68 16.57 9.13 -4.37
C THR A 68 16.07 8.53 -5.69
N LEU A 69 16.36 7.25 -5.97
CA LEU A 69 15.84 6.57 -7.15
C LEU A 69 14.30 6.60 -7.18
N ILE A 70 13.66 6.26 -6.07
CA ILE A 70 12.20 6.21 -5.96
C ILE A 70 11.59 7.61 -6.13
N THR A 71 12.13 8.61 -5.44
CA THR A 71 11.61 9.98 -5.53
C THR A 71 11.82 10.60 -6.91
N ASN A 72 12.92 10.28 -7.58
CA ASN A 72 13.15 10.72 -8.98
C ASN A 72 12.16 10.05 -9.94
N GLY A 73 11.86 8.75 -9.73
CA GLY A 73 10.85 8.05 -10.55
C GLY A 73 9.45 8.65 -10.43
N VAL A 74 9.01 9.01 -9.21
CA VAL A 74 7.69 9.67 -9.06
C VAL A 74 7.69 11.09 -9.62
N LYS A 75 8.81 11.83 -9.51
CA LYS A 75 8.94 13.13 -10.19
C LYS A 75 8.83 13.01 -11.70
N GLU A 76 9.52 12.03 -12.28
CA GLU A 76 9.48 11.76 -13.72
C GLU A 76 8.04 11.47 -14.18
N ILE A 77 7.30 10.66 -13.42
CA ILE A 77 5.89 10.38 -13.73
C ILE A 77 5.07 11.68 -13.76
N VAL A 78 5.15 12.50 -12.70
CA VAL A 78 4.36 13.74 -12.62
C VAL A 78 4.81 14.79 -13.64
N GLN A 79 6.09 14.81 -14.05
CA GLN A 79 6.61 15.72 -15.05
C GLN A 79 6.21 15.37 -16.48
N ASN A 80 6.05 14.09 -16.80
CA ASN A 80 5.87 13.63 -18.17
C ASN A 80 4.46 13.13 -18.48
N TYR A 81 3.64 12.92 -17.46
CA TYR A 81 2.27 12.43 -17.62
C TYR A 81 1.33 13.29 -16.78
N ASP A 82 0.23 13.70 -17.37
CA ASP A 82 -0.81 14.51 -16.73
C ASP A 82 -1.68 13.66 -15.79
N VAL A 83 -1.03 13.06 -14.77
CA VAL A 83 -1.72 12.25 -13.77
C VAL A 83 -2.22 13.11 -12.61
N ASP A 84 -3.41 12.82 -12.11
CA ASP A 84 -4.02 13.53 -10.98
C ASP A 84 -3.45 13.11 -9.62
N GLY A 85 -2.74 11.97 -9.59
CA GLY A 85 -2.16 11.48 -8.35
C GLY A 85 -1.13 10.37 -8.50
N ILE A 86 -0.42 10.15 -7.41
CA ILE A 86 0.46 8.98 -7.21
C ILE A 86 -0.13 8.13 -6.09
N HIS A 87 -0.43 6.88 -6.42
CA HIS A 87 -0.94 5.87 -5.50
C HIS A 87 0.14 4.84 -5.16
N MET A 88 0.42 4.63 -3.88
CA MET A 88 1.37 3.62 -3.42
C MET A 88 0.62 2.48 -2.72
N ASP A 89 1.03 1.24 -2.96
CA ASP A 89 0.44 0.06 -2.32
C ASP A 89 1.07 -0.28 -0.93
N ASP A 90 0.87 -1.52 -0.45
CA ASP A 90 1.27 -1.99 0.87
C ASP A 90 2.66 -2.66 0.92
N TYR A 91 3.42 -2.67 -0.19
CA TYR A 91 4.70 -3.38 -0.26
C TYR A 91 5.87 -2.56 0.28
N PHE A 92 5.97 -2.50 1.62
CA PHE A 92 7.08 -1.83 2.34
C PHE A 92 8.25 -2.80 2.62
N TYR A 93 8.49 -3.14 3.89
CA TYR A 93 9.45 -4.18 4.24
C TYR A 93 8.87 -5.57 4.04
N PRO A 94 9.71 -6.57 3.72
CA PRO A 94 9.28 -7.96 3.77
C PRO A 94 8.89 -8.38 5.20
N SER A 95 8.07 -9.42 5.33
CA SER A 95 7.71 -9.98 6.63
C SER A 95 8.84 -10.82 7.18
N PHE A 96 9.20 -10.59 8.44
CA PHE A 96 10.24 -11.31 9.18
C PHE A 96 9.65 -12.27 10.20
N THR A 97 10.39 -13.30 10.57
CA THR A 97 10.07 -14.14 11.73
C THR A 97 10.69 -13.57 13.00
N LYS A 98 10.21 -13.99 14.17
CA LYS A 98 10.82 -13.68 15.48
C LYS A 98 12.29 -14.03 15.51
N ARG A 99 12.69 -15.15 14.89
CA ARG A 99 14.05 -15.67 14.84
C ARG A 99 15.01 -14.78 14.06
N ASN A 100 14.57 -14.18 12.93
CA ASN A 100 15.46 -13.50 12.00
C ASN A 100 15.32 -11.97 11.95
N VAL A 101 14.26 -11.40 12.51
CA VAL A 101 13.95 -9.96 12.42
C VAL A 101 15.10 -9.04 12.84
N LYS A 102 15.93 -9.46 13.81
CA LYS A 102 17.08 -8.67 14.31
C LYS A 102 18.38 -8.91 13.53
N LYS A 103 18.43 -9.92 12.66
CA LYS A 103 19.67 -10.37 11.98
C LYS A 103 19.61 -10.21 10.46
N ALA A 104 18.40 -10.24 9.88
CA ALA A 104 18.20 -10.27 8.44
C ALA A 104 18.15 -8.87 7.81
N PHE A 105 18.24 -8.88 6.47
CA PHE A 105 17.99 -7.76 5.58
C PHE A 105 18.91 -6.56 5.87
N ASP A 106 18.38 -5.45 6.38
CA ASP A 106 19.08 -4.20 6.68
C ASP A 106 19.72 -4.14 8.08
N ALA A 107 19.80 -5.26 8.78
CA ALA A 107 20.37 -5.31 10.12
C ALA A 107 21.84 -4.80 10.20
N LYS A 108 22.61 -4.96 9.11
CA LYS A 108 23.98 -4.40 9.01
C LYS A 108 23.98 -2.88 9.01
N GLU A 109 23.04 -2.27 8.29
CA GLU A 109 22.86 -0.81 8.23
C GLU A 109 22.39 -0.27 9.59
N TYR A 110 21.44 -0.95 10.22
CA TYR A 110 21.01 -0.59 11.58
C TYR A 110 22.19 -0.58 12.58
N LYS A 111 23.04 -1.63 12.57
CA LYS A 111 24.22 -1.71 13.48
C LYS A 111 25.14 -0.51 13.36
N LYS A 112 25.29 0.08 12.18
CA LYS A 112 26.12 1.26 11.89
C LYS A 112 25.40 2.60 12.06
N SER A 113 24.11 2.58 12.33
CA SER A 113 23.27 3.79 12.38
C SER A 113 23.35 4.53 13.71
N SER A 114 23.00 5.83 13.70
CA SER A 114 22.79 6.62 14.91
C SER A 114 21.71 6.05 15.83
N TYR A 115 20.73 5.33 15.28
CA TYR A 115 19.69 4.65 16.06
C TYR A 115 20.29 3.60 16.99
N LYS A 116 21.24 2.79 16.51
CA LYS A 116 21.95 1.82 17.35
C LYS A 116 22.79 2.51 18.40
N LYS A 117 23.54 3.56 18.03
CA LYS A 117 24.34 4.37 18.98
C LYS A 117 23.47 4.97 20.09
N LYS A 118 22.27 5.46 19.76
CA LYS A 118 21.27 5.99 20.71
C LYS A 118 20.41 4.88 21.37
N LYS A 119 20.82 3.62 21.34
CA LYS A 119 20.13 2.46 21.95
C LYS A 119 18.66 2.27 21.49
N LYS A 120 18.26 2.85 20.36
CA LYS A 120 16.93 2.67 19.79
C LYS A 120 16.81 1.34 19.05
N SER A 121 15.64 0.72 19.07
CA SER A 121 15.43 -0.61 18.49
C SER A 121 15.52 -0.60 16.94
N ILE A 122 15.81 -1.78 16.35
CA ILE A 122 15.77 -1.96 14.89
C ILE A 122 14.34 -1.72 14.33
N TYR A 123 13.31 -1.95 15.11
CA TYR A 123 11.91 -1.68 14.72
C TYR A 123 11.66 -0.19 14.55
N THR A 124 12.13 0.63 15.50
CA THR A 124 12.08 2.09 15.41
C THR A 124 12.90 2.60 14.22
N TYR A 125 14.08 2.01 13.99
CA TYR A 125 14.91 2.34 12.84
C TYR A 125 14.19 2.09 11.51
N ARG A 126 13.63 0.89 11.31
CA ARG A 126 12.92 0.53 10.07
C ARG A 126 11.70 1.42 9.82
N ARG A 127 10.91 1.68 10.87
CA ARG A 127 9.78 2.62 10.78
C ARG A 127 10.22 4.01 10.34
N ALA A 128 11.33 4.50 10.88
CA ALA A 128 11.88 5.80 10.48
C ALA A 128 12.34 5.83 9.01
N GLN A 129 12.89 4.71 8.47
CA GLN A 129 13.25 4.65 7.05
C GLN A 129 12.00 4.76 6.14
N ILE A 130 10.91 4.07 6.49
CA ILE A 130 9.65 4.17 5.75
C ILE A 130 9.05 5.59 5.87
N ASN A 131 8.96 6.15 7.08
CA ASN A 131 8.49 7.51 7.26
C ASN A 131 9.29 8.52 6.43
N THR A 132 10.60 8.34 6.35
CA THR A 132 11.48 9.19 5.54
C THR A 132 11.13 9.11 4.06
N LEU A 133 10.93 7.91 3.50
CA LEU A 133 10.53 7.78 2.10
C LEU A 133 9.16 8.41 1.84
N VAL A 134 8.14 8.06 2.65
CA VAL A 134 6.77 8.56 2.46
C VAL A 134 6.74 10.09 2.44
N LYS A 135 7.42 10.74 3.40
CA LYS A 135 7.55 12.20 3.43
C LYS A 135 8.30 12.75 2.20
N GLN A 136 9.37 12.08 1.77
CA GLN A 136 10.15 12.48 0.59
C GLN A 136 9.36 12.31 -0.71
N MET A 137 8.57 11.26 -0.83
CA MET A 137 7.69 11.04 -2.00
C MET A 137 6.65 12.15 -2.10
N LYS A 138 5.94 12.46 -1.01
CA LYS A 138 4.99 13.58 -1.02
C LYS A 138 5.65 14.88 -1.42
N LYS A 139 6.80 15.20 -0.82
CA LYS A 139 7.56 16.41 -1.19
C LYS A 139 7.98 16.39 -2.66
N ALA A 140 8.37 15.23 -3.20
CA ALA A 140 8.77 15.08 -4.60
C ALA A 140 7.59 15.35 -5.54
N VAL A 141 6.42 14.75 -5.28
CA VAL A 141 5.19 14.99 -6.05
C VAL A 141 4.81 16.47 -6.00
N LYS A 142 4.65 17.03 -4.81
CA LYS A 142 4.23 18.44 -4.63
C LYS A 142 5.24 19.47 -5.13
N SER A 143 6.51 19.10 -5.31
CA SER A 143 7.53 20.01 -5.89
C SER A 143 7.45 20.11 -7.41
N VAL A 144 6.72 19.21 -8.07
CA VAL A 144 6.45 19.25 -9.53
C VAL A 144 5.09 19.91 -9.74
N ASP A 145 4.05 19.36 -9.13
CA ASP A 145 2.70 19.95 -9.16
C ASP A 145 2.04 19.82 -7.77
N PRO A 146 1.68 20.95 -7.12
CA PRO A 146 1.00 20.95 -5.82
C PRO A 146 -0.41 20.34 -5.87
N ASN A 147 -1.07 20.29 -7.03
CA ASN A 147 -2.42 19.75 -7.20
C ASN A 147 -2.44 18.22 -7.28
N VAL A 148 -1.37 17.59 -7.77
CA VAL A 148 -1.26 16.13 -7.87
C VAL A 148 -1.31 15.50 -6.46
N THR A 149 -2.26 14.59 -6.23
CA THR A 149 -2.45 13.93 -4.93
C THR A 149 -1.39 12.85 -4.69
N TYR A 150 -1.10 12.57 -3.42
CA TYR A 150 -0.26 11.43 -3.03
C TYR A 150 -0.96 10.62 -1.94
N GLY A 151 -1.29 9.39 -2.26
CA GLY A 151 -1.97 8.48 -1.35
C GLY A 151 -1.31 7.12 -1.21
N ILE A 152 -1.70 6.40 -0.16
CA ILE A 152 -1.19 5.07 0.14
C ILE A 152 -2.36 4.12 0.44
N SER A 153 -2.35 2.93 -0.19
CA SER A 153 -3.26 1.83 0.10
C SER A 153 -2.55 0.74 0.91
N PRO A 154 -2.46 0.89 2.24
CA PRO A 154 -1.80 -0.09 3.09
C PRO A 154 -2.69 -1.31 3.32
N ALA A 155 -2.09 -2.42 3.79
CA ALA A 155 -2.85 -3.58 4.25
C ALA A 155 -3.91 -3.18 5.29
N GLY A 156 -5.09 -3.80 5.23
CA GLY A 156 -6.24 -3.40 6.06
C GLY A 156 -6.08 -3.63 7.55
N ASN A 157 -5.21 -4.55 7.99
CA ASN A 157 -5.01 -4.85 9.41
C ASN A 157 -3.94 -3.94 10.03
N ILE A 158 -4.36 -2.99 10.88
CA ILE A 158 -3.47 -2.03 11.55
C ILE A 158 -2.41 -2.71 12.42
N ASP A 159 -2.74 -3.83 13.08
CA ASP A 159 -1.78 -4.54 13.94
C ASP A 159 -0.63 -5.12 13.14
N ASN A 160 -0.91 -5.64 11.94
CA ASN A 160 0.12 -6.11 11.03
C ASN A 160 1.02 -4.96 10.55
N LEU A 161 0.44 -3.81 10.19
CA LEU A 161 1.17 -2.63 9.73
C LEU A 161 2.14 -2.10 10.78
N THR A 162 1.71 -2.08 12.05
CA THR A 162 2.48 -1.56 13.18
C THR A 162 3.34 -2.61 13.86
N SER A 163 3.31 -3.85 13.38
CA SER A 163 3.98 -4.98 14.00
C SER A 163 5.51 -4.82 14.04
N LYS A 164 6.17 -5.65 14.88
CA LYS A 164 7.63 -5.76 14.94
C LYS A 164 8.22 -6.63 13.81
N TYR A 165 7.37 -7.26 13.00
CA TYR A 165 7.80 -8.30 12.06
C TYR A 165 7.57 -7.97 10.60
N SER A 166 6.68 -7.04 10.27
CA SER A 166 6.31 -6.72 8.89
C SER A 166 5.99 -5.23 8.70
N TYR A 167 5.98 -4.78 7.47
CA TYR A 167 5.60 -3.44 6.99
C TYR A 167 6.33 -2.27 7.63
N TYR A 168 6.36 -2.13 8.96
CA TYR A 168 6.93 -1.01 9.75
C TYR A 168 6.28 0.34 9.42
N VAL A 169 5.00 0.33 9.16
CA VAL A 169 4.18 1.51 8.84
C VAL A 169 3.86 2.30 10.11
N ASP A 170 3.91 3.61 10.03
CA ASP A 170 3.54 4.53 11.12
C ASP A 170 2.18 5.17 10.83
N ILE A 171 1.16 4.31 10.72
CA ILE A 171 -0.16 4.70 10.21
C ILE A 171 -0.81 5.81 11.05
N TYR A 172 -0.64 5.78 12.37
CA TYR A 172 -1.19 6.82 13.24
C TYR A 172 -0.58 8.19 12.98
N LYS A 173 0.71 8.23 12.60
CA LYS A 173 1.38 9.46 12.19
C LYS A 173 0.88 9.94 10.83
N TRP A 174 0.76 9.03 9.85
CA TRP A 174 0.38 9.38 8.49
C TRP A 174 -1.06 9.87 8.41
N LEU A 175 -1.99 9.23 9.12
CA LEU A 175 -3.40 9.65 9.17
C LEU A 175 -3.61 11.01 9.84
N ASN A 176 -2.65 11.47 10.64
CA ASN A 176 -2.83 12.67 11.46
C ASN A 176 -1.87 13.82 11.09
N SER A 177 -1.16 13.71 9.96
CA SER A 177 -0.25 14.74 9.47
C SER A 177 -0.22 14.82 7.96
N THR A 178 -0.53 15.98 7.43
CA THR A 178 -0.46 16.29 5.99
C THR A 178 0.96 16.29 5.41
N GLU A 179 1.99 16.10 6.25
CA GLU A 179 3.38 15.99 5.78
C GLU A 179 3.67 14.68 5.04
N TYR A 180 2.83 13.65 5.21
CA TYR A 180 3.08 12.30 4.70
C TYR A 180 2.24 11.98 3.47
N VAL A 181 0.94 12.16 3.54
CA VAL A 181 -0.01 11.78 2.48
C VAL A 181 -1.16 12.78 2.39
N ASP A 182 -1.89 12.75 1.28
CA ASP A 182 -3.16 13.45 1.11
C ASP A 182 -4.33 12.54 1.50
N TYR A 183 -4.19 11.22 1.27
CA TYR A 183 -5.18 10.23 1.68
C TYR A 183 -4.55 8.89 2.06
N ILE A 184 -5.31 8.08 2.80
CA ILE A 184 -5.03 6.68 3.09
C ILE A 184 -6.24 5.85 2.65
N CYS A 185 -5.98 4.74 1.95
CA CYS A 185 -7.00 3.82 1.44
C CYS A 185 -6.72 2.39 1.90
N PRO A 186 -6.99 2.00 3.16
CA PRO A 186 -6.70 0.65 3.63
C PRO A 186 -7.46 -0.42 2.85
N GLN A 187 -6.78 -1.53 2.55
CA GLN A 187 -7.32 -2.70 1.86
C GLN A 187 -8.20 -3.53 2.82
N VAL A 188 -9.45 -3.10 3.06
CA VAL A 188 -10.38 -3.79 3.96
C VAL A 188 -11.08 -4.93 3.21
N TYR A 189 -10.30 -5.92 2.79
CA TYR A 189 -10.71 -6.98 1.88
C TYR A 189 -11.33 -8.20 2.58
N TRP A 190 -12.18 -7.96 3.59
CA TRP A 190 -12.90 -8.99 4.35
C TRP A 190 -14.41 -8.77 4.32
N GLY A 191 -15.16 -9.84 4.54
CA GLY A 191 -16.61 -9.77 4.73
C GLY A 191 -17.01 -9.43 6.18
N PHE A 192 -18.30 -9.22 6.41
CA PHE A 192 -18.84 -9.03 7.76
C PHE A 192 -18.78 -10.32 8.59
N LYS A 193 -18.69 -11.50 7.95
CA LYS A 193 -18.64 -12.81 8.59
C LYS A 193 -17.23 -13.37 8.78
N HIS A 194 -16.18 -12.58 8.47
CA HIS A 194 -14.80 -12.98 8.75
C HIS A 194 -14.60 -13.23 10.25
N PRO A 195 -13.90 -14.32 10.67
CA PRO A 195 -13.85 -14.70 12.09
C PRO A 195 -13.16 -13.66 12.99
N THR A 196 -12.09 -13.03 12.52
CA THR A 196 -11.25 -12.11 13.32
C THR A 196 -11.16 -10.69 12.76
N ALA A 197 -11.37 -10.50 11.46
CA ALA A 197 -11.22 -9.22 10.78
C ALA A 197 -12.52 -8.82 10.06
N LYS A 198 -13.64 -8.77 10.79
CA LYS A 198 -14.94 -8.36 10.22
C LYS A 198 -14.84 -6.97 9.61
N PHE A 199 -15.38 -6.78 8.41
CA PHE A 199 -15.34 -5.54 7.66
C PHE A 199 -15.67 -4.31 8.51
N ASN A 200 -16.81 -4.34 9.22
CA ASN A 200 -17.25 -3.25 10.08
C ASN A 200 -16.24 -2.96 11.21
N LYS A 201 -15.72 -3.99 11.88
CA LYS A 201 -14.78 -3.80 12.99
C LYS A 201 -13.43 -3.23 12.52
N VAL A 202 -12.98 -3.67 11.35
CA VAL A 202 -11.74 -3.12 10.75
C VAL A 202 -11.95 -1.67 10.32
N THR A 203 -13.06 -1.38 9.65
CA THR A 203 -13.42 -0.01 9.23
C THR A 203 -13.52 0.93 10.44
N ASP A 204 -14.22 0.53 11.51
CA ASP A 204 -14.32 1.32 12.76
C ASP A 204 -12.95 1.65 13.36
N ARG A 205 -12.00 0.69 13.32
CA ARG A 205 -10.63 0.92 13.80
C ARG A 205 -9.88 1.96 12.96
N TRP A 206 -10.05 1.95 11.63
CA TRP A 206 -9.45 2.95 10.76
C TRP A 206 -10.03 4.34 10.99
N ILE A 207 -11.34 4.45 11.14
CA ILE A 207 -12.03 5.71 11.46
C ILE A 207 -11.54 6.26 12.82
N LYS A 208 -11.44 5.39 13.84
CA LYS A 208 -10.90 5.78 15.15
C LYS A 208 -9.44 6.24 15.09
N ALA A 209 -8.64 5.68 14.17
CA ALA A 209 -7.25 6.08 13.97
C ALA A 209 -7.11 7.42 13.24
N ALA A 210 -8.04 7.76 12.36
CA ALA A 210 -8.08 8.99 11.57
C ALA A 210 -8.69 10.14 12.38
N LYS A 211 -7.89 10.78 13.24
CA LYS A 211 -8.34 11.90 14.09
C LYS A 211 -8.35 13.24 13.36
N SER A 212 -7.47 13.41 12.36
CA SER A 212 -7.36 14.62 11.56
C SER A 212 -8.18 14.48 10.29
N LYS A 213 -9.11 15.39 10.05
CA LYS A 213 -9.88 15.47 8.80
C LYS A 213 -9.08 16.03 7.62
N LYS A 214 -7.82 16.42 7.82
CA LYS A 214 -6.96 16.95 6.76
C LYS A 214 -6.38 15.86 5.84
N VAL A 215 -6.33 14.60 6.31
CA VAL A 215 -5.95 13.42 5.52
C VAL A 215 -7.23 12.64 5.24
N LYS A 216 -7.55 12.43 3.97
CA LYS A 216 -8.75 11.68 3.56
C LYS A 216 -8.62 10.20 3.89
N LEU A 217 -9.72 9.59 4.34
CA LEU A 217 -9.82 8.17 4.57
C LEU A 217 -10.76 7.53 3.56
N TYR A 218 -10.20 6.80 2.61
CA TYR A 218 -10.96 5.96 1.69
C TYR A 218 -10.96 4.52 2.20
N ILE A 219 -11.91 3.70 1.76
CA ILE A 219 -11.96 2.27 2.11
C ILE A 219 -11.81 1.42 0.85
N GLY A 220 -10.78 0.58 0.82
CA GLY A 220 -10.57 -0.40 -0.23
C GLY A 220 -11.51 -1.59 -0.04
N ILE A 221 -12.27 -1.94 -1.08
CA ILE A 221 -13.28 -3.00 -1.11
C ILE A 221 -12.90 -4.06 -2.14
N ALA A 222 -12.97 -5.35 -1.76
CA ALA A 222 -12.56 -6.48 -2.57
C ALA A 222 -13.69 -6.98 -3.46
N VAL A 223 -13.84 -6.42 -4.66
CA VAL A 223 -14.83 -6.88 -5.65
C VAL A 223 -14.53 -8.31 -6.11
N TYR A 224 -13.24 -8.66 -6.27
CA TYR A 224 -12.78 -9.98 -6.68
C TYR A 224 -13.24 -11.15 -5.79
N ARG A 225 -13.76 -10.88 -4.60
CA ARG A 225 -14.31 -11.92 -3.71
C ARG A 225 -15.78 -12.21 -3.97
N ALA A 226 -16.51 -11.25 -4.53
CA ALA A 226 -17.96 -11.36 -4.74
C ALA A 226 -18.31 -12.45 -5.76
N GLY A 227 -19.20 -13.37 -5.40
CA GLY A 227 -19.58 -14.54 -6.20
C GLY A 227 -18.63 -15.73 -6.04
N HIS A 228 -17.50 -15.60 -5.35
CA HIS A 228 -16.51 -16.67 -5.15
C HIS A 228 -16.65 -17.35 -3.79
N ASN A 229 -16.29 -18.66 -3.74
CA ASN A 229 -16.28 -19.45 -2.51
C ASN A 229 -14.98 -19.23 -1.72
N VAL A 230 -14.74 -18.02 -1.26
CA VAL A 230 -13.51 -17.59 -0.59
C VAL A 230 -13.77 -17.10 0.83
N GLY A 231 -12.86 -17.39 1.75
CA GLY A 231 -13.00 -16.96 3.15
C GLY A 231 -12.35 -17.94 4.13
N GLN A 232 -12.12 -17.51 5.35
CA GLN A 232 -11.45 -18.30 6.38
C GLN A 232 -12.38 -19.29 7.10
N ASN A 233 -13.68 -19.02 7.12
CA ASN A 233 -14.67 -19.92 7.70
C ASN A 233 -15.86 -20.14 6.75
N ARG A 234 -16.76 -21.08 7.11
CA ARG A 234 -17.96 -21.38 6.32
C ARG A 234 -18.89 -20.18 6.13
N ALA A 235 -19.06 -19.37 7.18
CA ALA A 235 -19.96 -18.21 7.16
C ALA A 235 -19.45 -17.12 6.19
N GLU A 236 -18.15 -16.81 6.22
CA GLU A 236 -17.53 -15.87 5.28
C GLU A 236 -17.58 -16.38 3.84
N ARG A 237 -17.29 -17.68 3.63
CA ARG A 237 -17.41 -18.29 2.29
C ARG A 237 -18.83 -18.21 1.74
N LYS A 238 -19.84 -18.48 2.56
CA LYS A 238 -21.25 -18.35 2.18
C LYS A 238 -21.61 -16.89 1.87
N GLU A 239 -21.12 -15.94 2.68
CA GLU A 239 -21.34 -14.51 2.45
C GLU A 239 -20.81 -14.09 1.08
N TRP A 240 -19.53 -14.33 0.79
CA TRP A 240 -18.94 -13.94 -0.50
C TRP A 240 -19.57 -14.65 -1.69
N LYS A 241 -19.88 -15.94 -1.58
CA LYS A 241 -20.45 -16.74 -2.67
C LYS A 241 -21.90 -16.35 -2.99
N SER A 242 -22.72 -16.07 -1.95
CA SER A 242 -24.19 -16.06 -2.11
C SER A 242 -24.86 -14.75 -1.73
N ASP A 243 -24.24 -13.88 -0.92
CA ASP A 243 -24.83 -12.58 -0.57
C ASP A 243 -24.52 -11.54 -1.67
N THR A 244 -25.46 -11.40 -2.59
CA THR A 244 -25.34 -10.42 -3.67
C THR A 244 -25.35 -8.95 -3.20
N LYS A 245 -25.67 -8.70 -1.93
CA LYS A 245 -25.68 -7.35 -1.34
C LYS A 245 -24.44 -7.03 -0.53
N VAL A 246 -23.42 -7.93 -0.44
CA VAL A 246 -22.26 -7.75 0.42
C VAL A 246 -21.51 -6.44 0.14
N LEU A 247 -21.22 -6.14 -1.12
CA LEU A 247 -20.53 -4.91 -1.54
C LEU A 247 -21.39 -3.66 -1.24
N LYS A 248 -22.69 -3.72 -1.55
CA LYS A 248 -23.66 -2.66 -1.22
C LYS A 248 -23.66 -2.35 0.28
N LYS A 249 -23.76 -3.39 1.11
CA LYS A 249 -23.73 -3.25 2.58
C LYS A 249 -22.42 -2.63 3.08
N GLN A 250 -21.29 -2.98 2.48
CA GLN A 250 -19.98 -2.42 2.83
C GLN A 250 -19.92 -0.91 2.56
N VAL A 251 -20.38 -0.48 1.38
CA VAL A 251 -20.45 0.94 1.04
C VAL A 251 -21.41 1.69 1.96
N GLN A 252 -22.63 1.17 2.16
CA GLN A 252 -23.62 1.78 3.06
C GLN A 252 -23.05 1.96 4.48
N TYR A 253 -22.49 0.89 5.05
CA TYR A 253 -21.89 0.94 6.38
C TYR A 253 -20.79 2.02 6.50
N ALA A 254 -19.86 2.05 5.57
CA ALA A 254 -18.76 2.99 5.63
C ALA A 254 -19.21 4.44 5.33
N ARG A 255 -20.22 4.62 4.48
CA ARG A 255 -20.83 5.93 4.19
C ARG A 255 -21.56 6.49 5.41
N GLU A 256 -22.31 5.66 6.16
CA GLU A 256 -22.94 6.04 7.44
C GLU A 256 -21.89 6.48 8.49
N LYS A 257 -20.66 6.02 8.36
CA LYS A 257 -19.52 6.40 9.21
C LYS A 257 -18.72 7.59 8.65
N HIS A 258 -19.20 8.23 7.60
CA HIS A 258 -18.61 9.43 6.99
C HIS A 258 -17.16 9.26 6.51
N VAL A 259 -16.81 8.11 5.90
CA VAL A 259 -15.54 7.98 5.18
C VAL A 259 -15.57 8.82 3.92
N ASP A 260 -14.40 9.28 3.45
CA ASP A 260 -14.30 10.21 2.32
C ASP A 260 -14.54 9.55 0.95
N GLY A 261 -14.50 8.22 0.85
CA GLY A 261 -14.76 7.51 -0.40
C GLY A 261 -14.31 6.04 -0.40
N PHE A 262 -14.28 5.45 -1.59
CA PHE A 262 -14.06 4.02 -1.78
C PHE A 262 -13.11 3.76 -2.94
N ALA A 263 -12.33 2.66 -2.85
CA ALA A 263 -11.59 2.09 -3.96
C ALA A 263 -12.03 0.63 -4.17
N PHE A 264 -12.47 0.30 -5.35
CA PHE A 264 -12.95 -1.06 -5.69
C PHE A 264 -11.85 -1.84 -6.40
N PHE A 265 -11.34 -2.89 -5.79
CA PHE A 265 -10.30 -3.73 -6.36
C PHE A 265 -10.94 -5.04 -6.87
N ASP A 266 -10.94 -5.28 -8.19
CA ASP A 266 -10.39 -4.42 -9.20
C ASP A 266 -11.38 -4.18 -10.36
N TYR A 267 -10.92 -3.48 -11.42
CA TYR A 267 -11.75 -3.15 -12.56
C TYR A 267 -12.22 -4.36 -13.37
N GLN A 268 -11.36 -5.40 -13.49
CA GLN A 268 -11.72 -6.62 -14.21
C GLN A 268 -12.87 -7.32 -13.50
N ASP A 269 -12.87 -7.33 -12.17
CA ASP A 269 -13.92 -7.95 -11.37
C ASP A 269 -15.21 -7.13 -11.36
N LEU A 270 -15.15 -5.81 -11.56
CA LEU A 270 -16.36 -5.01 -11.80
C LEU A 270 -17.10 -5.39 -13.09
N LYS A 271 -16.41 -5.99 -14.06
CA LYS A 271 -16.96 -6.46 -15.35
C LYS A 271 -17.17 -7.98 -15.40
N SER A 272 -16.74 -8.72 -14.37
CA SER A 272 -16.83 -10.17 -14.33
C SER A 272 -18.28 -10.67 -14.21
N LYS A 273 -18.60 -11.73 -14.95
CA LYS A 273 -19.90 -12.43 -14.82
C LYS A 273 -20.13 -12.97 -13.40
N THR A 274 -19.06 -13.40 -12.72
CA THR A 274 -19.14 -13.97 -11.38
C THR A 274 -19.58 -12.95 -10.33
N SER A 275 -19.07 -11.73 -10.38
CA SER A 275 -19.41 -10.63 -9.46
C SER A 275 -20.64 -9.83 -9.89
N ALA A 276 -21.15 -10.02 -11.12
CA ALA A 276 -22.17 -9.18 -11.75
C ALA A 276 -23.38 -8.91 -10.86
N LYS A 277 -23.93 -9.92 -10.18
CA LYS A 277 -25.09 -9.75 -9.28
C LYS A 277 -24.75 -8.79 -8.11
N ALA A 278 -23.58 -8.92 -7.53
CA ALA A 278 -23.15 -8.07 -6.43
C ALA A 278 -22.80 -6.64 -6.91
N VAL A 279 -22.20 -6.51 -8.09
CA VAL A 279 -21.90 -5.21 -8.72
C VAL A 279 -23.18 -4.47 -9.10
N ASN A 280 -24.21 -5.15 -9.61
CA ASN A 280 -25.50 -4.53 -9.89
C ASN A 280 -26.19 -4.00 -8.63
N GLN A 281 -26.10 -4.74 -7.50
CA GLN A 281 -26.56 -4.23 -6.21
C GLN A 281 -25.71 -3.05 -5.72
N LEU A 282 -24.38 -3.09 -5.90
CA LEU A 282 -23.48 -1.99 -5.55
C LEU A 282 -23.85 -0.70 -6.31
N LYS A 283 -24.11 -0.77 -7.61
CA LYS A 283 -24.47 0.39 -8.45
C LYS A 283 -25.69 1.14 -7.91
N THR A 284 -26.63 0.48 -7.22
CA THR A 284 -27.83 1.15 -6.66
C THR A 284 -27.51 2.15 -5.54
N VAL A 285 -26.31 2.13 -4.99
CA VAL A 285 -25.87 3.04 -3.92
C VAL A 285 -24.69 3.93 -4.31
N LEU A 286 -24.21 3.86 -5.54
CA LEU A 286 -23.14 4.73 -6.05
C LEU A 286 -23.67 5.96 -6.79
N LYS A 287 -24.99 6.02 -7.00
CA LYS A 287 -25.67 7.17 -7.59
C LYS A 287 -25.81 8.30 -6.60
#